data_58ddc63d08b60283e2ba1b466bc06861
#
_entry.id   58ddc63d08b60283e2ba1b466bc06861
#
_cell.length_a   1.000
_cell.length_b   1.000
_cell.length_c   1.000
_cell.angle_alpha   90.00
_cell.angle_beta   90.00
_cell.angle_gamma   90.00
#
_symmetry.space_group_name_H-M   'P 1'
#
loop_
_entity.id
_entity.type
_entity.pdbx_description
1 polymer ?
#
loop_
_entity_poly.entity_id
_entity_poly.type
_entity_poly.pdbx_seq_one_letter_code
_entity_poly.pdbx_strand_id
1 'polypeptide(L)'
;MTENKNVELVEVPELTQRDKVETYFRSTFLLGSFNFERMQSIGFAVSMIPAIKRFYTKKEDQAEALTRHLEFFNTQPWVASSIMGVTAAMEREKASGKDIDEAAITNVKVGLMGPLAGVGDPIYWGTARIVLAVL
;
A
#
# COMPACT_ATOMS: atom_id res chain seq x y z
N MET A 1 -21.95 13.84 -26.41
CA MET A 1 -22.90 12.91 -25.77
C MET A 1 -22.12 12.11 -24.75
N THR A 2 -22.11 12.56 -23.52
CA THR A 2 -21.48 11.84 -22.38
C THR A 2 -22.46 10.75 -21.95
N GLU A 3 -22.15 9.52 -22.32
CA GLU A 3 -22.86 8.35 -21.86
C GLU A 3 -22.69 8.23 -20.36
N ASN A 4 -23.74 8.63 -19.64
CA ASN A 4 -23.80 8.53 -18.19
C ASN A 4 -23.98 7.04 -17.85
N LYS A 5 -22.86 6.27 -17.80
CA LYS A 5 -22.87 4.94 -17.24
C LYS A 5 -23.25 5.08 -15.78
N ASN A 6 -24.50 4.77 -15.46
CA ASN A 6 -24.90 4.51 -14.08
C ASN A 6 -24.07 3.32 -13.59
N VAL A 7 -22.88 3.60 -13.06
CA VAL A 7 -22.07 2.61 -12.37
C VAL A 7 -22.80 2.32 -11.07
N GLU A 8 -23.38 1.15 -10.97
CA GLU A 8 -24.00 0.66 -9.75
C GLU A 8 -22.88 0.45 -8.73
N LEU A 9 -22.75 1.39 -7.80
CA LEU A 9 -21.72 1.33 -6.75
C LEU A 9 -22.05 0.16 -5.82
N VAL A 10 -21.12 -0.75 -5.70
CA VAL A 10 -21.22 -1.90 -4.79
C VAL A 10 -20.67 -1.48 -3.42
N GLU A 11 -21.41 -1.83 -2.36
CA GLU A 11 -20.92 -1.62 -1.00
C GLU A 11 -19.75 -2.56 -0.70
N VAL A 12 -18.56 -1.99 -0.54
CA VAL A 12 -17.34 -2.73 -0.20
C VAL A 12 -17.11 -2.67 1.30
N PRO A 13 -16.94 -3.81 1.97
CA PRO A 13 -16.77 -3.85 3.42
C PRO A 13 -15.53 -3.08 3.87
N GLU A 14 -15.61 -2.51 5.06
CA GLU A 14 -14.46 -1.87 5.69
C GLU A 14 -13.45 -2.90 6.22
N LEU A 15 -12.21 -2.45 6.39
CA LEU A 15 -11.18 -3.26 7.05
C LEU A 15 -11.55 -3.48 8.51
N THR A 16 -11.62 -4.74 8.90
CA THR A 16 -11.80 -5.11 10.30
C THR A 16 -10.53 -4.80 11.11
N GLN A 17 -10.64 -4.78 12.43
CA GLN A 17 -9.46 -4.65 13.29
C GLN A 17 -8.46 -5.78 13.06
N ARG A 18 -8.94 -6.98 12.77
CA ARG A 18 -8.09 -8.13 12.43
C ARG A 18 -7.30 -7.87 11.14
N ASP A 19 -7.95 -7.36 10.09
CA ASP A 19 -7.27 -7.04 8.81
C ASP A 19 -6.18 -5.97 9.02
N LYS A 20 -6.47 -4.95 9.83
CA LYS A 20 -5.51 -3.88 10.16
C LYS A 20 -4.31 -4.41 10.95
N VAL A 21 -4.54 -5.25 11.94
CA VAL A 21 -3.48 -5.88 12.74
C VAL A 21 -2.63 -6.82 11.87
N GLU A 22 -3.27 -7.60 11.00
CA GLU A 22 -2.56 -8.49 10.08
C GLU A 22 -1.71 -7.70 9.07
N THR A 23 -2.25 -6.62 8.51
CA THR A 23 -1.51 -5.71 7.63
C THR A 23 -0.32 -5.10 8.37
N TYR A 24 -0.51 -4.61 9.60
CA TYR A 24 0.58 -4.09 10.42
C TYR A 24 1.65 -5.15 10.68
N PHE A 25 1.26 -6.34 11.12
CA PHE A 25 2.23 -7.42 11.38
C PHE A 25 3.03 -7.78 10.12
N ARG A 26 2.37 -7.89 8.96
CA ARG A 26 3.05 -8.15 7.68
C ARG A 26 3.98 -7.02 7.28
N SER A 27 3.62 -5.77 7.57
CA SER A 27 4.45 -4.60 7.24
C SER A 27 5.76 -4.54 8.05
N THR A 28 5.85 -5.21 9.20
CA THR A 28 7.12 -5.33 9.93
C THR A 28 8.18 -6.12 9.16
N PHE A 29 7.74 -6.97 8.22
CA PHE A 29 8.62 -7.73 7.33
C PHE A 29 8.81 -7.08 5.95
N LEU A 30 8.54 -5.77 5.83
CA LEU A 30 8.63 -5.03 4.57
C LEU A 30 9.98 -5.22 3.87
N LEU A 31 11.07 -5.31 4.63
CA LEU A 31 12.42 -5.52 4.13
C LEU A 31 12.79 -7.00 3.92
N GLY A 32 11.93 -7.94 4.31
CA GLY A 32 12.26 -9.37 4.29
C GLY A 32 12.50 -9.95 2.90
N SER A 33 11.97 -9.31 1.86
CA SER A 33 12.15 -9.70 0.45
C SER A 33 12.78 -8.59 -0.38
N PHE A 34 13.66 -7.79 0.24
CA PHE A 34 14.33 -6.68 -0.42
C PHE A 34 15.21 -7.18 -1.58
N ASN A 35 15.08 -6.52 -2.74
CA ASN A 35 15.91 -6.79 -3.91
C ASN A 35 16.23 -5.49 -4.64
N PHE A 36 17.32 -5.48 -5.44
CA PHE A 36 17.78 -4.27 -6.11
C PHE A 36 16.91 -3.81 -7.29
N GLU A 37 16.10 -4.69 -7.85
CA GLU A 37 15.24 -4.37 -8.99
C GLU A 37 13.98 -3.60 -8.57
N ARG A 38 13.31 -4.08 -7.51
CA ARG A 38 12.00 -3.56 -7.08
C ARG A 38 11.96 -3.12 -5.61
N MET A 39 13.09 -3.16 -4.93
CA MET A 39 13.31 -2.75 -3.54
C MET A 39 12.36 -3.46 -2.55
N GLN A 40 11.36 -2.77 -2.02
CA GLN A 40 10.44 -3.24 -1.00
C GLN A 40 9.09 -3.72 -1.56
N SER A 41 8.94 -3.82 -2.88
CA SER A 41 7.66 -4.08 -3.56
C SER A 41 6.97 -5.36 -3.10
N ILE A 42 7.72 -6.46 -2.93
CA ILE A 42 7.17 -7.75 -2.48
C ILE A 42 6.61 -7.61 -1.06
N GLY A 43 7.38 -6.98 -0.15
CA GLY A 43 6.93 -6.73 1.22
C GLY A 43 5.68 -5.85 1.26
N PHE A 44 5.59 -4.84 0.39
CA PHE A 44 4.40 -4.00 0.25
C PHE A 44 3.18 -4.81 -0.23
N ALA A 45 3.31 -5.59 -1.31
CA ALA A 45 2.23 -6.43 -1.83
C ALA A 45 1.75 -7.45 -0.80
N VAL A 46 2.68 -8.12 -0.09
CA VAL A 46 2.34 -9.07 0.99
C VAL A 46 1.59 -8.38 2.13
N SER A 47 1.95 -7.15 2.47
CA SER A 47 1.28 -6.37 3.50
C SER A 47 -0.14 -5.97 3.09
N MET A 48 -0.39 -5.78 1.79
CA MET A 48 -1.70 -5.42 1.25
C MET A 48 -2.66 -6.60 1.11
N ILE A 49 -2.20 -7.85 1.22
CA ILE A 49 -3.04 -9.06 1.03
C ILE A 49 -4.34 -9.03 1.87
N PRO A 50 -4.33 -8.70 3.17
CA PRO A 50 -5.57 -8.69 3.97
C PRO A 50 -6.60 -7.70 3.43
N ALA A 51 -6.15 -6.50 3.04
CA ALA A 51 -7.00 -5.46 2.47
C ALA A 51 -7.58 -5.89 1.10
N ILE A 52 -6.73 -6.38 0.21
CA ILE A 52 -7.15 -6.84 -1.13
C ILE A 52 -8.17 -7.99 -1.02
N LYS A 53 -7.94 -8.97 -0.15
CA LYS A 53 -8.89 -10.06 0.07
C LYS A 53 -10.23 -9.60 0.66
N ARG A 54 -10.23 -8.52 1.41
CA ARG A 54 -11.45 -7.92 1.96
C ARG A 54 -12.27 -7.18 0.91
N PHE A 55 -11.60 -6.47 0.00
CA PHE A 55 -12.25 -5.60 -0.98
C PHE A 55 -12.69 -6.35 -2.23
N TYR A 56 -11.92 -7.31 -2.68
CA TYR A 56 -12.18 -8.06 -3.92
C TYR A 56 -12.62 -9.49 -3.61
N THR A 57 -13.78 -9.88 -4.15
CA THR A 57 -14.35 -11.23 -3.96
C THR A 57 -13.80 -12.24 -4.97
N LYS A 58 -13.51 -11.77 -6.20
CA LYS A 58 -13.00 -12.64 -7.26
C LYS A 58 -11.47 -12.75 -7.18
N LYS A 59 -10.96 -13.96 -7.41
CA LYS A 59 -9.52 -14.22 -7.36
C LYS A 59 -8.74 -13.50 -8.46
N GLU A 60 -9.36 -13.32 -9.61
CA GLU A 60 -8.79 -12.61 -10.76
C GLU A 60 -8.53 -11.13 -10.38
N ASP A 61 -9.51 -10.46 -9.80
CA ASP A 61 -9.41 -9.07 -9.36
C ASP A 61 -8.38 -8.91 -8.24
N GLN A 62 -8.32 -9.90 -7.32
CA GLN A 62 -7.28 -9.94 -6.27
C GLN A 62 -5.86 -10.06 -6.85
N ALA A 63 -5.70 -10.94 -7.87
CA ALA A 63 -4.41 -11.14 -8.52
C ALA A 63 -3.96 -9.88 -9.28
N GLU A 64 -4.88 -9.22 -9.98
CA GLU A 64 -4.62 -7.96 -10.67
C GLU A 64 -4.21 -6.85 -9.69
N ALA A 65 -4.96 -6.67 -8.61
CA ALA A 65 -4.63 -5.71 -7.56
C ALA A 65 -3.26 -5.97 -6.93
N LEU A 66 -2.94 -7.23 -6.62
CA LEU A 66 -1.63 -7.59 -6.07
C LEU A 66 -0.49 -7.39 -7.07
N THR A 67 -0.73 -7.67 -8.35
CA THR A 67 0.26 -7.47 -9.43
C THR A 67 0.66 -6.00 -9.55
N ARG A 68 -0.30 -5.06 -9.48
CA ARG A 68 0.01 -3.63 -9.50
C ARG A 68 0.80 -3.18 -8.27
N HIS A 69 0.71 -3.89 -7.15
CA HIS A 69 1.50 -3.59 -5.95
C HIS A 69 2.91 -4.19 -5.96
N LEU A 70 3.23 -5.06 -6.94
CA LEU A 70 4.58 -5.56 -7.16
C LEU A 70 5.47 -4.59 -7.97
N GLU A 71 4.95 -3.44 -8.39
CA GLU A 71 5.76 -2.39 -8.97
C GLU A 71 6.75 -1.80 -7.97
N PHE A 72 7.77 -1.11 -8.48
CA PHE A 72 8.82 -0.51 -7.65
C PHE A 72 8.25 0.25 -6.44
N PHE A 73 8.79 -0.05 -5.27
CA PHE A 73 8.44 0.62 -4.02
C PHE A 73 9.65 0.70 -3.11
N ASN A 74 10.00 1.89 -2.67
CA ASN A 74 11.08 2.11 -1.72
C ASN A 74 10.82 3.38 -0.90
N THR A 75 10.68 3.21 0.41
CA THR A 75 10.54 4.31 1.37
C THR A 75 11.10 3.90 2.72
N GLN A 76 11.13 4.83 3.66
CA GLN A 76 11.51 4.52 5.03
C GLN A 76 10.45 3.58 5.65
N PRO A 77 10.83 2.38 6.15
CA PRO A 77 9.87 1.34 6.55
C PRO A 77 8.84 1.76 7.61
N TRP A 78 9.25 2.59 8.57
CA TRP A 78 8.37 3.02 9.66
C TRP A 78 7.24 3.95 9.23
N VAL A 79 7.42 4.67 8.12
CA VAL A 79 6.39 5.55 7.54
C VAL A 79 5.64 4.92 6.37
N ALA A 80 6.04 3.75 5.92
CA ALA A 80 5.40 3.03 4.82
C ALA A 80 3.91 2.72 5.08
N SER A 81 3.52 2.56 6.36
CA SER A 81 2.13 2.34 6.76
C SER A 81 1.18 3.45 6.32
N SER A 82 1.65 4.69 6.25
CA SER A 82 0.86 5.82 5.74
C SER A 82 0.52 5.63 4.26
N ILE A 83 1.48 5.18 3.45
CA ILE A 83 1.26 4.89 2.03
C ILE A 83 0.31 3.69 1.88
N MET A 84 0.48 2.64 2.69
CA MET A 84 -0.41 1.48 2.69
C MET A 84 -1.85 1.88 3.00
N GLY A 85 -2.06 2.78 3.97
CA GLY A 85 -3.39 3.28 4.31
C GLY A 85 -4.08 4.03 3.17
N VAL A 86 -3.37 4.95 2.53
CA VAL A 86 -3.90 5.69 1.37
C VAL A 86 -4.18 4.75 0.20
N THR A 87 -3.25 3.85 -0.09
CA THR A 87 -3.39 2.87 -1.17
C THR A 87 -4.58 1.93 -0.93
N ALA A 88 -4.76 1.45 0.31
CA ALA A 88 -5.91 0.61 0.67
C ALA A 88 -7.25 1.37 0.51
N ALA A 89 -7.29 2.65 0.86
CA ALA A 89 -8.48 3.46 0.64
C ALA A 89 -8.82 3.60 -0.86
N MET A 90 -7.83 3.82 -1.72
CA MET A 90 -8.02 3.88 -3.17
C MET A 90 -8.45 2.54 -3.76
N GLU A 91 -7.87 1.42 -3.31
CA GLU A 91 -8.30 0.07 -3.72
C GLU A 91 -9.74 -0.22 -3.33
N ARG A 92 -10.17 0.19 -2.14
CA ARG A 92 -11.56 0.06 -1.69
C ARG A 92 -12.52 0.84 -2.60
N GLU A 93 -12.17 2.08 -2.93
CA GLU A 93 -12.95 2.92 -3.82
C GLU A 93 -13.03 2.32 -5.25
N LYS A 94 -11.91 1.80 -5.77
CA LYS A 94 -11.89 1.07 -7.05
C LYS A 94 -12.78 -0.18 -7.00
N ALA A 95 -12.69 -0.97 -5.94
CA ALA A 95 -13.50 -2.17 -5.75
C ALA A 95 -15.00 -1.86 -5.65
N SER A 96 -15.38 -0.66 -5.19
CA SER A 96 -16.79 -0.21 -5.17
C SER A 96 -17.36 0.12 -6.56
N GLY A 97 -16.55 0.06 -7.60
CA GLY A 97 -16.95 0.38 -8.97
C GLY A 97 -16.73 1.85 -9.36
N LYS A 98 -16.04 2.63 -8.53
CA LYS A 98 -15.63 3.98 -8.93
C LYS A 98 -14.57 3.90 -10.02
N ASP A 99 -14.64 4.81 -10.96
CA ASP A 99 -13.69 4.92 -12.07
C ASP A 99 -12.35 5.52 -11.57
N ILE A 100 -11.59 4.66 -10.87
CA ILE A 100 -10.23 4.97 -10.42
C ILE A 100 -9.25 4.26 -11.35
N ASP A 101 -8.50 5.06 -12.09
CA ASP A 101 -7.43 4.55 -12.94
C ASP A 101 -6.34 3.88 -12.07
N GLU A 102 -5.84 2.75 -12.54
CA GLU A 102 -4.73 2.03 -11.90
C GLU A 102 -3.47 2.87 -11.82
N ALA A 103 -3.22 3.66 -12.86
CA ALA A 103 -2.13 4.62 -12.87
C ALA A 103 -2.26 5.66 -11.75
N ALA A 104 -3.48 6.05 -11.36
CA ALA A 104 -3.69 6.98 -10.25
C ALA A 104 -3.22 6.36 -8.91
N ILE A 105 -3.52 5.07 -8.67
CA ILE A 105 -3.07 4.35 -7.46
C ILE A 105 -1.55 4.28 -7.42
N THR A 106 -0.92 3.90 -8.54
CA THR A 106 0.54 3.83 -8.68
C THR A 106 1.17 5.21 -8.50
N ASN A 107 0.63 6.24 -9.12
CA ASN A 107 1.16 7.61 -9.04
C ASN A 107 1.11 8.19 -7.62
N VAL A 108 0.04 7.94 -6.87
CA VAL A 108 -0.05 8.34 -5.46
C VAL A 108 0.99 7.60 -4.63
N LYS A 109 1.15 6.30 -4.84
CA LYS A 109 2.17 5.48 -4.17
C LYS A 109 3.59 6.02 -4.44
N VAL A 110 3.92 6.27 -5.72
CA VAL A 110 5.22 6.83 -6.14
C VAL A 110 5.42 8.24 -5.61
N GLY A 111 4.39 9.09 -5.69
CA GLY A 111 4.46 10.47 -5.22
C GLY A 111 4.70 10.63 -3.72
N LEU A 112 4.27 9.65 -2.92
CA LEU A 112 4.48 9.65 -1.47
C LEU A 112 5.81 9.02 -1.03
N MET A 113 6.41 8.15 -1.84
CA MET A 113 7.65 7.45 -1.50
C MET A 113 8.81 8.39 -1.16
N GLY A 114 9.10 9.32 -2.07
CA GLY A 114 10.23 10.24 -1.94
C GLY A 114 10.11 11.18 -0.73
N PRO A 115 9.04 11.96 -0.60
CA PRO A 115 8.84 12.86 0.54
C PRO A 115 8.88 12.14 1.88
N LEU A 116 8.25 10.98 2.00
CA LEU A 116 8.25 10.21 3.25
C LEU A 116 9.61 9.60 3.57
N ALA A 117 10.36 9.14 2.56
CA ALA A 117 11.75 8.73 2.75
C ALA A 117 12.63 9.92 3.20
N GLY A 118 12.48 11.07 2.51
CA GLY A 118 13.24 12.28 2.83
C GLY A 118 13.06 12.80 4.26
N VAL A 119 11.89 12.59 4.86
CA VAL A 119 11.61 12.91 6.25
C VAL A 119 11.99 11.75 7.18
N GLY A 120 11.64 10.53 6.81
CA GLY A 120 11.81 9.36 7.65
C GLY A 120 13.26 8.93 7.84
N ASP A 121 14.06 8.92 6.79
CA ASP A 121 15.43 8.44 6.85
C ASP A 121 16.34 9.28 7.78
N PRO A 122 16.36 10.61 7.73
CA PRO A 122 17.12 11.41 8.67
C PRO A 122 16.68 11.22 10.13
N ILE A 123 15.39 11.06 10.39
CA ILE A 123 14.85 10.87 11.73
C ILE A 123 15.26 9.51 12.29
N TYR A 124 15.01 8.44 11.55
CA TYR A 124 15.21 7.08 12.05
C TYR A 124 16.68 6.62 11.95
N TRP A 125 17.30 6.81 10.78
CA TRP A 125 18.66 6.36 10.57
C TRP A 125 19.69 7.37 11.08
N GLY A 126 19.45 8.66 10.88
CA GLY A 126 20.35 9.74 11.24
C GLY A 126 20.28 10.16 12.71
N THR A 127 19.13 10.02 13.37
CA THR A 127 18.94 10.52 14.75
C THR A 127 18.60 9.39 15.72
N ALA A 128 17.46 8.73 15.56
CA ALA A 128 16.96 7.77 16.54
C ALA A 128 17.93 6.60 16.74
N ARG A 129 18.48 6.05 15.67
CA ARG A 129 19.44 4.95 15.73
C ARG A 129 20.72 5.32 16.44
N ILE A 130 21.25 6.53 16.19
CA ILE A 130 22.47 7.01 16.83
C ILE A 130 22.25 7.20 18.34
N VAL A 131 21.15 7.86 18.72
CA VAL A 131 20.79 8.07 20.13
C VAL A 131 20.64 6.74 20.87
N LEU A 132 19.91 5.77 20.28
CA LEU A 132 19.72 4.44 20.88
C LEU A 132 21.01 3.61 20.96
N ALA A 133 21.98 3.86 20.09
CA ALA A 133 23.26 3.15 20.11
C ALA A 133 24.26 3.71 21.17
N VAL A 134 24.00 4.93 21.66
CA VAL A 134 24.86 5.61 22.68
C VAL A 134 24.31 5.42 24.09
N LEU A 135 23.02 5.15 24.24
CA LEU A 135 22.37 4.86 25.53
C LEU A 135 22.56 3.40 25.95
#